data_8b94196c3e386867418025d65de2c74a
#
_entry.id   8b94196c3e386867418025d65de2c74a
#
_cell.length_a   1.000
_cell.length_b   1.000
_cell.length_c   1.000
_cell.angle_alpha   90.00
_cell.angle_beta   90.00
_cell.angle_gamma   90.00
#
_symmetry.space_group_name_H-M   'P 1'
#
loop_
_entity.id
_entity.type
_entity.pdbx_description
1 polymer ?
#
loop_
_entity_poly.entity_id
_entity_poly.type
_entity_poly.pdbx_seq_one_letter_code
_entity_poly.pdbx_strand_id
1 'polypeptide(L)'
;MIRRYKRLQLPEWVNPNRHITASGLFPYRHWDPSQRWKTNYGIRAHKHIVEKEGLEHDDINKIFKISEFNITIGYRYDGIKNNCIYEIKESAYFKKYPLDCIVQANLYKIAEKCTDCKIITYRINERNIQKPPSRCKIHDIKQMEYSDLIKAIEPYVRVWLRKSDKLACYR
;
A
#
# COMPACT_ATOMS: atom_id res chain seq x y z
N MET A 1 -13.88 7.10 21.14
CA MET A 1 -12.86 6.10 21.56
C MET A 1 -11.84 5.98 20.44
N ILE A 2 -10.70 6.61 20.57
CA ILE A 2 -9.62 6.58 19.57
C ILE A 2 -8.97 5.21 19.72
N ARG A 3 -9.15 4.32 18.73
CA ARG A 3 -8.37 3.08 18.68
C ARG A 3 -6.90 3.49 18.57
N ARG A 4 -6.17 3.40 19.69
CA ARG A 4 -4.70 3.46 19.67
C ARG A 4 -4.28 2.30 18.78
N TYR A 5 -3.73 2.61 17.60
CA TYR A 5 -3.03 1.62 16.81
C TYR A 5 -1.98 1.02 17.76
N LYS A 6 -2.12 -0.29 18.05
CA LYS A 6 -1.06 -1.00 18.74
C LYS A 6 0.20 -0.74 17.92
N ARG A 7 1.21 -0.11 18.53
CA ARG A 7 2.53 -0.03 17.90
C ARG A 7 2.88 -1.43 17.48
N LEU A 8 3.09 -1.65 16.19
CA LEU A 8 3.61 -2.91 15.69
C LEU A 8 4.88 -3.19 16.50
N GLN A 9 4.90 -4.28 17.25
CA GLN A 9 6.15 -4.79 17.78
C GLN A 9 6.91 -5.34 16.58
N LEU A 10 7.92 -4.59 16.15
CA LEU A 10 8.80 -5.05 15.10
C LEU A 10 9.60 -6.22 15.63
N PRO A 11 9.83 -7.29 14.84
CA PRO A 11 10.74 -8.37 15.20
C PRO A 11 12.13 -7.81 15.55
N GLU A 12 12.86 -8.46 16.45
CA GLU A 12 14.18 -8.04 16.92
C GLU A 12 15.21 -7.83 15.79
N TRP A 13 15.07 -8.58 14.69
CA TRP A 13 15.94 -8.46 13.53
C TRP A 13 15.67 -7.22 12.66
N VAL A 14 14.59 -6.48 12.93
CA VAL A 14 14.21 -5.27 12.18
C VAL A 14 14.80 -4.04 12.86
N ASN A 15 15.68 -3.35 12.16
CA ASN A 15 16.17 -2.05 12.61
C ASN A 15 15.05 -1.00 12.45
N PRO A 16 14.52 -0.42 13.53
CA PRO A 16 13.43 0.55 13.46
C PRO A 16 13.80 1.84 12.70
N ASN A 17 15.08 2.20 12.67
CA ASN A 17 15.58 3.36 11.92
C ASN A 17 15.70 3.09 10.42
N ARG A 18 15.56 1.83 10.01
CA ARG A 18 15.62 1.36 8.61
C ARG A 18 14.33 0.65 8.19
N HIS A 19 13.23 0.91 8.92
CA HIS A 19 11.92 0.34 8.63
C HIS A 19 10.94 1.42 8.17
N ILE A 20 10.31 1.20 7.03
CA ILE A 20 9.29 2.07 6.44
C ILE A 20 8.06 1.24 6.05
N THR A 21 6.86 1.80 6.11
CA THR A 21 5.67 1.14 5.55
C THR A 21 5.60 1.36 4.04
N ALA A 22 4.99 0.42 3.32
CA ALA A 22 4.80 0.56 1.87
C ALA A 22 4.06 1.84 1.49
N SER A 23 3.05 2.23 2.28
CA SER A 23 2.34 3.50 2.09
C SER A 23 3.19 4.73 2.45
N GLY A 24 4.16 4.58 3.34
CA GLY A 24 5.08 5.66 3.74
C GLY A 24 6.25 5.85 2.78
N LEU A 25 6.49 4.90 1.88
CA LEU A 25 7.55 4.99 0.88
C LEU A 25 7.28 6.09 -0.14
N PHE A 26 6.01 6.26 -0.53
CA PHE A 26 5.59 7.25 -1.50
C PHE A 26 5.30 8.62 -0.85
N PRO A 27 5.39 9.75 -1.58
CA PRO A 27 5.22 11.08 -1.04
C PRO A 27 3.92 11.20 -0.25
N TYR A 28 4.05 11.57 1.01
CA TYR A 28 2.93 11.64 1.93
C TYR A 28 1.93 12.72 1.47
N ARG A 29 0.68 12.33 1.40
CA ARG A 29 -0.41 13.28 1.20
C ARG A 29 -0.80 13.88 2.53
N HIS A 30 -0.98 15.17 2.55
CA HIS A 30 -1.61 15.82 3.68
C HIS A 30 -2.96 15.14 3.93
N TRP A 31 -3.03 14.40 5.05
CA TRP A 31 -4.30 13.91 5.55
C TRP A 31 -5.12 15.10 6.02
N ASP A 32 -6.25 15.35 5.36
CA ASP A 32 -7.20 16.37 5.74
C ASP A 32 -8.25 15.75 6.67
N PRO A 33 -8.32 16.17 7.94
CA PRO A 33 -9.32 15.66 8.89
C PRO A 33 -10.75 15.80 8.39
N SER A 34 -11.06 16.81 7.58
CA SER A 34 -12.40 17.01 6.99
C SER A 34 -12.78 15.88 6.02
N GLN A 35 -11.79 15.11 5.51
CA GLN A 35 -12.00 13.99 4.61
C GLN A 35 -12.02 12.62 5.31
N ARG A 36 -12.16 12.60 6.65
CA ARG A 36 -12.25 11.35 7.41
C ARG A 36 -13.34 10.40 6.90
N TRP A 37 -14.44 10.97 6.38
CA TRP A 37 -15.50 10.18 5.78
C TRP A 37 -15.03 9.39 4.54
N LYS A 38 -14.11 9.94 3.72
CA LYS A 38 -13.53 9.24 2.57
C LYS A 38 -12.71 8.04 3.01
N THR A 39 -11.94 8.19 4.08
CA THR A 39 -11.19 7.06 4.67
C THR A 39 -12.13 5.96 5.16
N ASN A 40 -13.19 6.31 5.87
CA ASN A 40 -14.17 5.34 6.34
C ASN A 40 -14.91 4.67 5.17
N TYR A 41 -15.22 5.42 4.12
CA TYR A 41 -15.80 4.86 2.89
C TYR A 41 -14.82 3.87 2.25
N GLY A 42 -13.54 4.25 2.12
CA GLY A 42 -12.49 3.40 1.58
C GLY A 42 -12.40 2.05 2.28
N ILE A 43 -12.37 2.05 3.61
CA ILE A 43 -12.32 0.81 4.41
C ILE A 43 -13.51 -0.12 4.08
N ARG A 44 -14.72 0.42 4.00
CA ARG A 44 -15.91 -0.37 3.64
C ARG A 44 -15.88 -0.83 2.19
N ALA A 45 -15.41 0.02 1.28
CA ALA A 45 -15.27 -0.30 -0.12
C ALA A 45 -14.28 -1.47 -0.33
N HIS A 46 -13.12 -1.43 0.33
CA HIS A 46 -12.14 -2.51 0.28
C HIS A 46 -12.76 -3.83 0.76
N LYS A 47 -13.38 -3.84 1.94
CA LYS A 47 -14.04 -5.04 2.46
C LYS A 47 -15.08 -5.60 1.49
N HIS A 48 -15.96 -4.75 0.96
CA HIS A 48 -16.98 -5.14 -0.01
C HIS A 48 -16.37 -5.73 -1.29
N ILE A 49 -15.29 -5.11 -1.82
CA ILE A 49 -14.64 -5.57 -3.05
C ILE A 49 -13.95 -6.92 -2.81
N VAL A 50 -13.24 -7.07 -1.70
CA VAL A 50 -12.60 -8.33 -1.30
C VAL A 50 -13.60 -9.46 -1.24
N GLU A 51 -14.74 -9.25 -0.57
CA GLU A 51 -15.83 -10.22 -0.46
C GLU A 51 -16.45 -10.53 -1.84
N LYS A 52 -16.78 -9.50 -2.63
CA LYS A 52 -17.43 -9.64 -3.93
C LYS A 52 -16.56 -10.37 -4.96
N GLU A 53 -15.28 -10.06 -5.02
CA GLU A 53 -14.34 -10.66 -5.97
C GLU A 53 -13.79 -12.00 -5.46
N GLY A 54 -14.13 -12.40 -4.23
CA GLY A 54 -13.65 -13.63 -3.60
C GLY A 54 -12.14 -13.65 -3.45
N LEU A 55 -11.57 -12.52 -2.98
CA LEU A 55 -10.15 -12.39 -2.71
C LEU A 55 -9.84 -12.92 -1.31
N GLU A 56 -8.76 -13.65 -1.17
CA GLU A 56 -8.18 -13.95 0.13
C GLU A 56 -7.51 -12.71 0.68
N HIS A 57 -7.76 -12.40 1.94
CA HIS A 57 -7.23 -11.22 2.62
C HIS A 57 -6.61 -11.62 3.94
N ASP A 58 -5.45 -11.04 4.22
CA ASP A 58 -4.74 -11.23 5.48
C ASP A 58 -4.60 -9.89 6.20
N ASP A 59 -5.12 -9.80 7.42
CA ASP A 59 -5.01 -8.60 8.25
C ASP A 59 -3.63 -8.44 8.92
N ILE A 60 -2.71 -9.38 8.68
CA ILE A 60 -1.38 -9.39 9.28
C ILE A 60 -0.46 -8.44 8.49
N ASN A 61 0.22 -7.56 9.20
CA ASN A 61 1.30 -6.79 8.61
C ASN A 61 2.53 -7.68 8.42
N LYS A 62 3.03 -7.69 7.20
CA LYS A 62 4.20 -8.45 6.77
C LYS A 62 5.40 -7.55 6.59
N ILE A 63 6.59 -8.12 6.56
CA ILE A 63 7.85 -7.37 6.42
C ILE A 63 8.64 -7.96 5.27
N PHE A 64 9.03 -7.10 4.32
CA PHE A 64 9.88 -7.43 3.19
C PHE A 64 11.22 -6.70 3.32
N LYS A 65 12.34 -7.44 3.21
CA LYS A 65 13.69 -6.89 3.29
C LYS A 65 14.18 -6.53 1.90
N ILE A 66 14.71 -5.33 1.74
CA ILE A 66 15.40 -4.86 0.53
C ILE A 66 16.87 -4.67 0.87
N SER A 67 17.67 -5.63 0.43
CA SER A 67 19.09 -5.72 0.80
C SER A 67 19.91 -4.59 0.19
N GLU A 68 19.59 -4.15 -1.01
CA GLU A 68 20.30 -3.09 -1.76
C GLU A 68 20.32 -1.75 -1.01
N PHE A 69 19.32 -1.50 -0.21
CA PHE A 69 19.22 -0.27 0.58
C PHE A 69 19.38 -0.51 2.09
N ASN A 70 19.55 -1.77 2.50
CA ASN A 70 19.56 -2.19 3.90
C ASN A 70 18.35 -1.66 4.68
N ILE A 71 17.16 -1.80 4.10
CA ILE A 71 15.88 -1.40 4.70
C ILE A 71 14.92 -2.57 4.77
N THR A 72 13.89 -2.40 5.61
CA THR A 72 12.73 -3.27 5.63
C THR A 72 11.47 -2.46 5.33
N ILE A 73 10.55 -3.06 4.56
CA ILE A 73 9.26 -2.46 4.22
C ILE A 73 8.16 -3.28 4.88
N GLY A 74 7.41 -2.63 5.76
CA GLY A 74 6.18 -3.19 6.31
C GLY A 74 5.05 -3.02 5.30
N TYR A 75 4.32 -4.07 5.01
CA TYR A 75 3.26 -4.04 4.02
C TYR A 75 2.05 -4.92 4.40
N ARG A 76 0.94 -4.63 3.77
CA ARG A 76 -0.28 -5.43 3.79
C ARG A 76 -0.96 -5.23 2.45
N TYR A 77 -1.19 -6.32 1.71
CA TYR A 77 -1.92 -6.27 0.45
C TYR A 77 -3.44 -6.27 0.69
N ASP A 78 -4.19 -5.77 -0.27
CA ASP A 78 -5.66 -5.70 -0.16
C ASP A 78 -6.32 -7.05 -0.46
N GLY A 79 -5.75 -7.86 -1.35
CA GLY A 79 -6.25 -9.21 -1.62
C GLY A 79 -5.36 -10.03 -2.55
N ILE A 80 -5.54 -11.35 -2.50
CA ILE A 80 -4.85 -12.32 -3.35
C ILE A 80 -5.84 -13.34 -3.89
N LYS A 81 -5.67 -13.76 -5.14
CA LYS A 81 -6.46 -14.84 -5.77
C LYS A 81 -5.69 -15.44 -6.94
N ASN A 82 -5.64 -16.76 -7.01
CA ASN A 82 -4.97 -17.48 -8.11
C ASN A 82 -3.54 -17.00 -8.38
N ASN A 83 -2.75 -16.84 -7.32
CA ASN A 83 -1.36 -16.35 -7.39
C ASN A 83 -1.22 -14.94 -8.02
N CYS A 84 -2.25 -14.12 -7.92
CA CYS A 84 -2.29 -12.73 -8.37
C CYS A 84 -2.62 -11.81 -7.20
N ILE A 85 -1.82 -10.76 -6.99
CA ILE A 85 -2.08 -9.69 -6.02
C ILE A 85 -3.08 -8.69 -6.61
N TYR A 86 -4.01 -8.26 -5.78
CA TYR A 86 -4.96 -7.19 -6.10
C TYR A 86 -4.77 -6.03 -5.13
N GLU A 87 -4.45 -4.87 -5.67
CA GLU A 87 -4.39 -3.60 -4.94
C GLU A 87 -5.66 -2.80 -5.24
N ILE A 88 -6.34 -2.30 -4.21
CA ILE A 88 -7.63 -1.61 -4.35
C ILE A 88 -7.43 -0.11 -4.16
N LYS A 89 -7.85 0.70 -5.12
CA LYS A 89 -7.67 2.15 -5.10
C LYS A 89 -8.93 2.91 -5.52
N GLU A 90 -9.14 4.07 -4.93
CA GLU A 90 -10.11 5.02 -5.46
C GLU A 90 -9.70 5.47 -6.88
N SER A 91 -10.66 5.57 -7.81
CA SER A 91 -10.39 5.90 -9.21
C SER A 91 -9.72 7.26 -9.40
N ALA A 92 -10.11 8.28 -8.62
CA ALA A 92 -9.50 9.59 -8.69
C ALA A 92 -8.04 9.55 -8.21
N TYR A 93 -7.77 8.74 -7.20
CA TYR A 93 -6.44 8.50 -6.72
C TYR A 93 -5.55 7.82 -7.75
N PHE A 94 -6.02 6.70 -8.32
CA PHE A 94 -5.28 5.97 -9.33
C PHE A 94 -4.94 6.84 -10.54
N LYS A 95 -5.88 7.67 -11.00
CA LYS A 95 -5.64 8.62 -12.10
C LYS A 95 -4.56 9.65 -11.78
N LYS A 96 -4.51 10.12 -10.53
CA LYS A 96 -3.54 11.15 -10.12
C LYS A 96 -2.14 10.58 -9.88
N TYR A 97 -2.04 9.33 -9.41
CA TYR A 97 -0.78 8.71 -9.00
C TYR A 97 -0.65 7.26 -9.50
N PRO A 98 -0.74 7.06 -10.82
CA PRO A 98 -0.76 5.69 -11.36
C PRO A 98 0.53 4.93 -11.09
N LEU A 99 1.68 5.62 -11.18
CA LEU A 99 2.98 4.98 -10.96
C LEU A 99 3.13 4.46 -9.53
N ASP A 100 2.75 5.27 -8.53
CA ASP A 100 2.83 4.87 -7.12
C ASP A 100 1.99 3.62 -6.86
N CYS A 101 0.78 3.56 -7.44
CA CYS A 101 -0.11 2.40 -7.30
C CYS A 101 0.46 1.15 -7.99
N ILE A 102 1.04 1.30 -9.18
CA ILE A 102 1.67 0.22 -9.94
C ILE A 102 2.89 -0.32 -9.19
N VAL A 103 3.75 0.55 -8.69
CA VAL A 103 4.93 0.16 -7.92
C VAL A 103 4.53 -0.54 -6.62
N GLN A 104 3.51 -0.04 -5.93
CA GLN A 104 3.00 -0.66 -4.70
C GLN A 104 2.45 -2.08 -4.95
N ALA A 105 1.65 -2.27 -6.00
CA ALA A 105 1.13 -3.58 -6.36
C ALA A 105 2.25 -4.58 -6.71
N ASN A 106 3.26 -4.13 -7.47
CA ASN A 106 4.43 -4.94 -7.81
C ASN A 106 5.31 -5.27 -6.60
N LEU A 107 5.45 -4.34 -5.65
CA LEU A 107 6.13 -4.60 -4.38
C LEU A 107 5.48 -5.78 -3.65
N TYR A 108 4.16 -5.79 -3.55
CA TYR A 108 3.42 -6.87 -2.90
C TYR A 108 3.51 -8.19 -3.68
N LYS A 109 3.42 -8.14 -5.02
CA LYS A 109 3.62 -9.30 -5.89
C LYS A 109 4.96 -9.98 -5.62
N ILE A 110 6.03 -9.20 -5.59
CA ILE A 110 7.39 -9.71 -5.38
C ILE A 110 7.56 -10.23 -3.95
N ALA A 111 7.06 -9.51 -2.95
CA ALA A 111 7.16 -9.91 -1.55
C ALA A 111 6.39 -11.21 -1.26
N GLU A 112 5.23 -11.42 -1.89
CA GLU A 112 4.41 -12.62 -1.77
C GLU A 112 4.79 -13.72 -2.77
N LYS A 113 5.78 -13.47 -3.66
CA LYS A 113 6.21 -14.39 -4.72
C LYS A 113 5.08 -14.78 -5.68
N CYS A 114 4.15 -13.89 -5.90
CA CYS A 114 3.08 -14.08 -6.86
C CYS A 114 3.57 -13.85 -8.30
N THR A 115 2.87 -14.45 -9.25
CA THR A 115 3.22 -14.35 -10.68
C THR A 115 2.66 -13.08 -11.32
N ASP A 116 1.59 -12.53 -10.77
CA ASP A 116 0.87 -11.39 -11.36
C ASP A 116 0.39 -10.40 -10.30
N CYS A 117 0.11 -9.17 -10.72
CA CYS A 117 -0.59 -8.19 -9.90
C CYS A 117 -1.49 -7.30 -10.75
N LYS A 118 -2.61 -6.88 -10.17
CA LYS A 118 -3.64 -6.04 -10.80
C LYS A 118 -4.09 -4.93 -9.86
N ILE A 119 -4.72 -3.91 -10.42
CA ILE A 119 -5.33 -2.85 -9.63
C ILE A 119 -6.84 -2.88 -9.84
N ILE A 120 -7.59 -2.91 -8.74
CA ILE A 120 -9.04 -2.72 -8.76
C ILE A 120 -9.33 -1.27 -8.39
N THR A 121 -10.00 -0.55 -9.28
CA THR A 121 -10.44 0.81 -8.97
C THR A 121 -11.93 0.87 -8.71
N TYR A 122 -12.32 1.74 -7.77
CA TYR A 122 -13.72 2.04 -7.46
C TYR A 122 -13.97 3.55 -7.44
N ARG A 123 -15.23 3.95 -7.61
CA ARG A 123 -15.67 5.34 -7.41
C ARG A 123 -16.44 5.46 -6.11
N ILE A 124 -16.18 6.54 -5.39
CA ILE A 124 -16.98 6.91 -4.22
C ILE A 124 -18.39 7.28 -4.69
N ASN A 125 -19.39 6.71 -4.04
CA ASN A 125 -20.78 7.12 -4.24
C ASN A 125 -21.07 8.33 -3.34
N GLU A 126 -20.77 9.53 -3.84
CA GLU A 126 -20.95 10.77 -3.07
C GLU A 126 -22.42 11.06 -2.73
N ARG A 127 -23.36 10.54 -3.54
CA ARG A 127 -24.81 10.72 -3.28
C ARG A 127 -25.31 9.79 -2.16
N ASN A 128 -24.64 8.69 -1.93
CA ASN A 128 -24.98 7.75 -0.88
C ASN A 128 -23.74 7.04 -0.35
N ILE A 129 -23.07 7.72 0.58
CA ILE A 129 -21.84 7.22 1.20
C ILE A 129 -22.04 5.97 2.07
N GLN A 130 -23.27 5.61 2.39
CA GLN A 130 -23.57 4.38 3.15
C GLN A 130 -23.55 3.14 2.24
N LYS A 131 -23.79 3.30 0.95
CA LYS A 131 -23.76 2.19 0.00
C LYS A 131 -22.34 1.92 -0.47
N PRO A 132 -21.97 0.63 -0.62
CA PRO A 132 -20.69 0.26 -1.22
C PRO A 132 -20.61 0.73 -2.68
N PRO A 133 -19.41 0.73 -3.29
CA PRO A 133 -19.25 1.11 -4.68
C PRO A 133 -20.01 0.13 -5.58
N SER A 134 -20.83 0.69 -6.48
CA SER A 134 -21.62 -0.11 -7.41
C SER A 134 -20.82 -0.64 -8.60
N ARG A 135 -19.73 0.03 -8.95
CA ARG A 135 -18.88 -0.30 -10.09
C ARG A 135 -17.42 -0.31 -9.69
N CYS A 136 -16.76 -1.41 -10.01
CA CYS A 136 -15.33 -1.59 -9.92
C CYS A 136 -14.77 -1.89 -11.31
N LYS A 137 -13.53 -1.51 -11.55
CA LYS A 137 -12.81 -1.82 -12.77
C LYS A 137 -11.48 -2.46 -12.42
N ILE A 138 -11.19 -3.62 -13.00
CA ILE A 138 -9.91 -4.29 -12.89
C ILE A 138 -9.01 -3.78 -14.01
N HIS A 139 -7.78 -3.44 -13.66
CA HIS A 139 -6.76 -2.95 -14.56
C HIS A 139 -5.59 -3.93 -14.56
N ASP A 140 -5.25 -4.43 -15.75
CA ASP A 140 -3.96 -5.03 -15.99
C ASP A 140 -2.90 -3.94 -15.96
N ILE A 141 -1.80 -4.19 -15.27
CA ILE A 141 -0.73 -3.23 -15.06
C ILE A 141 0.61 -3.79 -15.53
N LYS A 142 1.57 -2.90 -15.74
CA LYS A 142 2.93 -3.32 -16.06
C LYS A 142 3.49 -4.18 -14.93
N GLN A 143 3.86 -5.40 -15.26
CA GLN A 143 4.55 -6.30 -14.35
C GLN A 143 6.03 -5.88 -14.25
N MET A 144 6.55 -5.84 -13.04
CA MET A 144 7.95 -5.51 -12.76
C MET A 144 8.67 -6.74 -12.23
N GLU A 145 9.87 -6.94 -12.71
CA GLU A 145 10.85 -7.82 -12.06
C GLU A 145 11.48 -7.12 -10.86
N TYR A 146 12.15 -7.87 -10.01
CA TYR A 146 12.75 -7.31 -8.79
C TYR A 146 13.72 -6.15 -9.09
N SER A 147 14.57 -6.27 -10.13
CA SER A 147 15.50 -5.22 -10.53
C SER A 147 14.81 -3.92 -10.98
N ASP A 148 13.67 -4.04 -11.66
CA ASP A 148 12.89 -2.87 -12.09
C ASP A 148 12.17 -2.21 -10.91
N LEU A 149 11.67 -3.02 -9.97
CA LEU A 149 11.11 -2.53 -8.73
C LEU A 149 12.14 -1.72 -7.94
N ILE A 150 13.36 -2.26 -7.77
CA ILE A 150 14.45 -1.56 -7.06
C ILE A 150 14.75 -0.21 -7.69
N LYS A 151 14.88 -0.13 -9.03
CA LYS A 151 15.06 1.14 -9.75
C LYS A 151 13.89 2.11 -9.53
N ALA A 152 12.67 1.60 -9.53
CA ALA A 152 11.48 2.41 -9.38
C ALA A 152 11.33 3.00 -7.97
N ILE A 153 11.73 2.27 -6.92
CA ILE A 153 11.64 2.73 -5.53
C ILE A 153 12.86 3.53 -5.06
N GLU A 154 14.00 3.40 -5.70
CA GLU A 154 15.26 4.03 -5.30
C GLU A 154 15.14 5.54 -5.00
N PRO A 155 14.49 6.38 -5.85
CA PRO A 155 14.35 7.81 -5.57
C PRO A 155 13.62 8.08 -4.26
N TYR A 156 12.56 7.32 -3.96
CA TYR A 156 11.76 7.46 -2.75
C TYR A 156 12.53 7.03 -1.51
N VAL A 157 13.23 5.88 -1.60
CA VAL A 157 14.07 5.36 -0.52
C VAL A 157 15.19 6.35 -0.18
N ARG A 158 15.88 6.91 -1.17
CA ARG A 158 16.94 7.90 -0.95
C ARG A 158 16.43 9.16 -0.24
N VAL A 159 15.26 9.66 -0.63
CA VAL A 159 14.63 10.81 0.05
C VAL A 159 14.29 10.47 1.49
N TRP A 160 13.72 9.29 1.72
CA TRP A 160 13.37 8.84 3.07
C TRP A 160 14.61 8.65 3.96
N LEU A 161 15.67 8.02 3.48
CA LEU A 161 16.92 7.81 4.20
C LEU A 161 17.54 9.14 4.65
N ARG A 162 17.63 10.12 3.73
CA ARG A 162 18.16 11.48 4.07
C ARG A 162 17.38 12.14 5.21
N LYS A 163 16.06 11.94 5.28
CA LYS A 163 15.23 12.47 6.37
C LYS A 163 15.46 11.71 7.66
N SER A 164 15.59 10.39 7.61
CA SER A 164 15.82 9.54 8.78
C SER A 164 17.20 9.81 9.40
N ASP A 165 18.24 9.96 8.59
CA ASP A 165 19.61 10.23 9.06
C ASP A 165 19.69 11.61 9.72
N LYS A 166 19.00 12.63 9.18
CA LYS A 166 18.90 13.94 9.83
C LYS A 166 18.23 13.88 11.20
N LEU A 167 17.15 13.10 11.34
CA LEU A 167 16.46 12.93 12.63
C LEU A 167 17.30 12.16 13.65
N ALA A 168 18.19 11.27 13.22
CA ALA A 168 19.11 10.53 14.09
C ALA A 168 20.23 11.45 14.66
N CYS A 169 20.61 12.50 13.94
CA CYS A 169 21.63 13.47 14.40
C CYS A 169 21.12 14.43 15.49
N TYR A 170 19.81 14.49 15.73
CA TYR A 170 19.18 15.37 16.74
C TYR A 170 18.71 14.60 18.00
N ARG A 171 19.05 13.34 18.13
CA ARG A 171 18.80 12.50 19.33
C ARG A 171 20.10 12.18 20.04
#